data_d7f804713a783b6ee79b0a622256ca63
#
_entry.id   d7f804713a783b6ee79b0a622256ca63
#
_cell.length_a   1.000
_cell.length_b   1.000
_cell.length_c   1.000
_cell.angle_alpha   90.00
_cell.angle_beta   90.00
_cell.angle_gamma   90.00
#
_symmetry.space_group_name_H-M   'P 1'
#
loop_
_entity.id
_entity.type
_entity.pdbx_description
1 polymer ?
#
loop_
_entity_poly.entity_id
_entity_poly.type
_entity_poly.pdbx_seq_one_letter_code
_entity_poly.pdbx_strand_id
1 'polypeptide(L)'
;MKILIAPLNWGLGHATRCIPLIRQYLAAGDEVVLGGDGDSILLLRRVFPHLRVVDLPSLELRYRKNNTQRGFYLCAIPALIRFTIADYYYLRQQLAIEHFDLVISDNRFGLYSRDTRCVYITHQLYVHLPNRLKIFQPLARALHACIYKRYNEVWVPDYDHPTNNLAGDLAHGRAFDSSAKYIGPLSRFDTFSSVRMPKVCPNESMQYSIVAILSGLEPHRTIFEQELIER
;
A
#
# COMPACT_ATOMS: atom_id res chain seq x y z
N MET A 1 -1.90 20.05 -11.89
CA MET A 1 -2.06 18.72 -12.55
C MET A 1 -3.32 18.05 -12.00
N LYS A 2 -3.89 17.09 -12.74
CA LYS A 2 -4.96 16.22 -12.26
C LYS A 2 -4.41 14.83 -11.98
N ILE A 3 -4.54 14.38 -10.73
CA ILE A 3 -3.81 13.22 -10.22
C ILE A 3 -4.80 12.20 -9.65
N LEU A 4 -4.73 10.96 -10.12
CA LEU A 4 -5.44 9.83 -9.53
C LEU A 4 -4.51 9.12 -8.54
N ILE A 5 -4.92 9.01 -7.27
CA ILE A 5 -4.17 8.29 -6.22
C ILE A 5 -5.00 7.10 -5.75
N ALA A 6 -4.45 5.90 -5.93
CA ALA A 6 -5.19 4.66 -5.74
C ALA A 6 -4.44 3.66 -4.83
N PRO A 7 -4.70 3.65 -3.52
CA PRO A 7 -4.16 2.64 -2.61
C PRO A 7 -4.86 1.29 -2.76
N LEU A 8 -4.10 0.21 -2.57
CA LEU A 8 -4.67 -1.12 -2.42
C LEU A 8 -5.44 -1.23 -1.10
N ASN A 9 -6.64 -1.81 -1.15
CA ASN A 9 -7.44 -2.10 0.03
C ASN A 9 -7.00 -3.43 0.69
N TRP A 10 -5.77 -3.47 1.17
CA TRP A 10 -5.22 -4.59 1.93
C TRP A 10 -4.63 -4.10 3.25
N GLY A 11 -5.53 -3.74 4.16
CA GLY A 11 -5.21 -3.04 5.39
C GLY A 11 -5.04 -1.53 5.20
N LEU A 12 -5.10 -0.79 6.31
CA LEU A 12 -5.09 0.68 6.30
C LEU A 12 -3.71 1.29 5.99
N GLY A 13 -2.64 0.49 5.99
CA GLY A 13 -1.27 0.97 5.76
C GLY A 13 -1.08 1.66 4.42
N HIS A 14 -1.72 1.14 3.35
CA HIS A 14 -1.69 1.74 2.04
C HIS A 14 -2.38 3.10 1.99
N ALA A 15 -3.56 3.19 2.58
CA ALA A 15 -4.30 4.44 2.67
C ALA A 15 -3.55 5.49 3.51
N THR A 16 -3.01 5.10 4.67
CA THR A 16 -2.30 6.02 5.56
C THR A 16 -1.05 6.62 4.95
N ARG A 17 -0.29 5.85 4.17
CA ARG A 17 0.91 6.36 3.50
C ARG A 17 0.60 7.23 2.28
N CYS A 18 -0.61 7.16 1.72
CA CYS A 18 -1.05 8.09 0.69
C CYS A 18 -1.41 9.49 1.25
N ILE A 19 -1.74 9.62 2.54
CA ILE A 19 -2.13 10.90 3.17
C ILE A 19 -1.08 12.02 2.96
N PRO A 20 0.22 11.82 3.26
CA PRO A 20 1.22 12.87 3.05
C PRO A 20 1.37 13.24 1.57
N LEU A 21 1.29 12.30 0.64
CA LEU A 21 1.33 12.58 -0.79
C LEU A 21 0.14 13.42 -1.23
N ILE A 22 -1.07 13.06 -0.81
CA ILE A 22 -2.30 13.80 -1.11
C ILE A 22 -2.16 15.24 -0.60
N ARG A 23 -1.71 15.43 0.64
CA ARG A 23 -1.49 16.76 1.22
C ARG A 23 -0.48 17.58 0.42
N GLN A 24 0.61 16.96 -0.01
CA GLN A 24 1.66 17.63 -0.80
C GLN A 24 1.12 18.13 -2.14
N TYR A 25 0.38 17.30 -2.87
CA TYR A 25 -0.20 17.69 -4.15
C TYR A 25 -1.29 18.76 -4.00
N LEU A 26 -2.15 18.65 -3.00
CA LEU A 26 -3.14 19.67 -2.68
C LEU A 26 -2.49 21.01 -2.32
N ALA A 27 -1.41 20.99 -1.54
CA ALA A 27 -0.65 22.19 -1.20
C ALA A 27 0.05 22.83 -2.43
N ALA A 28 0.38 22.03 -3.44
CA ALA A 28 0.91 22.51 -4.72
C ALA A 28 -0.19 23.05 -5.67
N GLY A 29 -1.46 23.00 -5.27
CA GLY A 29 -2.59 23.45 -6.08
C GLY A 29 -3.04 22.44 -7.13
N ASP A 30 -2.67 21.17 -7.00
CA ASP A 30 -3.08 20.10 -7.91
C ASP A 30 -4.48 19.60 -7.57
N GLU A 31 -5.21 19.12 -8.57
CA GLU A 31 -6.47 18.41 -8.41
C GLU A 31 -6.21 16.94 -8.09
N VAL A 32 -6.63 16.48 -6.92
CA VAL A 32 -6.47 15.08 -6.50
C VAL A 32 -7.81 14.36 -6.53
N VAL A 33 -7.82 13.20 -7.18
CA VAL A 33 -8.93 12.25 -7.21
C VAL A 33 -8.49 10.98 -6.51
N LEU A 34 -9.32 10.46 -5.62
CA LEU A 34 -9.05 9.21 -4.92
C LEU A 34 -9.64 8.05 -5.71
N GLY A 35 -8.86 6.99 -5.89
CA GLY A 35 -9.32 5.76 -6.52
C GLY A 35 -9.21 4.58 -5.58
N GLY A 36 -10.25 3.75 -5.47
CA GLY A 36 -10.18 2.56 -4.64
C GLY A 36 -11.52 2.07 -4.14
N ASP A 37 -11.47 1.26 -3.09
CA ASP A 37 -12.61 0.57 -2.49
C ASP A 37 -12.44 0.39 -0.98
N GLY A 38 -13.51 -0.02 -0.31
CA GLY A 38 -13.52 -0.49 1.07
C GLY A 38 -12.93 0.47 2.10
N ASP A 39 -12.30 -0.10 3.13
CA ASP A 39 -11.81 0.64 4.31
C ASP A 39 -10.72 1.67 3.98
N SER A 40 -9.91 1.40 2.97
CA SER A 40 -8.87 2.33 2.51
C SER A 40 -9.48 3.64 2.02
N ILE A 41 -10.53 3.57 1.22
CA ILE A 41 -11.24 4.77 0.73
C ILE A 41 -12.07 5.41 1.82
N LEU A 42 -12.72 4.64 2.69
CA LEU A 42 -13.46 5.18 3.84
C LEU A 42 -12.55 6.02 4.75
N LEU A 43 -11.32 5.56 5.00
CA LEU A 43 -10.33 6.32 5.76
C LEU A 43 -9.95 7.62 5.03
N LEU A 44 -9.63 7.56 3.75
CA LEU A 44 -9.23 8.73 2.98
C LEU A 44 -10.36 9.76 2.85
N ARG A 45 -11.61 9.31 2.70
CA ARG A 45 -12.80 10.20 2.73
C ARG A 45 -12.98 10.92 4.06
N ARG A 46 -12.66 10.27 5.18
CA ARG A 46 -12.71 10.94 6.50
C ARG A 46 -11.65 12.02 6.64
N VAL A 47 -10.47 11.81 6.06
CA VAL A 47 -9.36 12.79 6.12
C VAL A 47 -9.54 13.90 5.08
N PHE A 48 -10.10 13.57 3.90
CA PHE A 48 -10.30 14.47 2.77
C PHE A 48 -11.75 14.40 2.24
N PRO A 49 -12.73 14.92 2.99
CA PRO A 49 -14.15 14.76 2.65
C PRO A 49 -14.57 15.46 1.36
N HIS A 50 -13.78 16.43 0.91
CA HIS A 50 -14.05 17.24 -0.28
C HIS A 50 -13.48 16.65 -1.57
N LEU A 51 -12.64 15.62 -1.48
CA LEU A 51 -12.05 15.01 -2.67
C LEU A 51 -13.04 14.05 -3.35
N ARG A 52 -13.03 14.09 -4.68
CA ARG A 52 -13.79 13.17 -5.50
C ARG A 52 -13.20 11.76 -5.38
N VAL A 53 -14.08 10.78 -5.38
CA VAL A 53 -13.72 9.36 -5.34
C VAL A 53 -14.23 8.67 -6.58
N VAL A 54 -13.39 7.80 -7.14
CA VAL A 54 -13.70 6.88 -8.23
C VAL A 54 -13.62 5.47 -7.65
N ASP A 55 -14.71 4.72 -7.77
CA ASP A 55 -14.76 3.34 -7.29
C ASP A 55 -13.93 2.45 -8.21
N LEU A 56 -12.96 1.76 -7.67
CA LEU A 56 -12.11 0.80 -8.37
C LEU A 56 -12.46 -0.64 -7.98
N PRO A 57 -12.11 -1.63 -8.81
CA PRO A 57 -12.33 -3.04 -8.48
C PRO A 57 -11.78 -3.44 -7.11
N SER A 58 -12.51 -4.28 -6.41
CA SER A 58 -12.11 -4.84 -5.11
C SER A 58 -11.26 -6.09 -5.26
N LEU A 59 -10.21 -6.21 -4.44
CA LEU A 59 -9.47 -7.45 -4.26
C LEU A 59 -10.07 -8.23 -3.08
N GLU A 60 -10.96 -9.16 -3.37
CA GLU A 60 -11.52 -10.04 -2.35
C GLU A 60 -10.62 -11.25 -2.10
N LEU A 61 -9.76 -11.16 -1.09
CA LEU A 61 -9.01 -12.31 -0.60
C LEU A 61 -9.70 -12.84 0.67
N ARG A 62 -10.36 -13.99 0.56
CA ARG A 62 -11.00 -14.66 1.70
C ARG A 62 -10.00 -15.53 2.44
N TYR A 63 -9.59 -15.09 3.63
CA TYR A 63 -8.85 -15.93 4.57
C TYR A 63 -9.79 -16.95 5.19
N ARG A 64 -9.64 -18.24 4.83
CA ARG A 64 -10.34 -19.33 5.53
C ARG A 64 -9.54 -19.73 6.76
N LYS A 65 -10.21 -19.89 7.92
CA LYS A 65 -9.59 -20.29 9.22
C LYS A 65 -8.71 -21.55 9.13
N ASN A 66 -8.96 -22.45 8.19
CA ASN A 66 -8.27 -23.73 8.03
C ASN A 66 -7.35 -23.80 6.80
N ASN A 67 -7.04 -22.69 6.13
CA ASN A 67 -6.13 -22.73 4.97
C ASN A 67 -4.69 -22.87 5.47
N THR A 68 -4.06 -23.97 5.08
CA THR A 68 -2.60 -24.01 5.07
C THR A 68 -2.05 -22.89 4.20
N GLN A 69 -0.91 -22.32 4.53
CA GLN A 69 -0.28 -21.26 3.71
C GLN A 69 -0.24 -21.60 2.20
N ARG A 70 -0.08 -22.89 1.84
CA ARG A 70 -0.09 -23.36 0.44
C ARG A 70 -1.45 -23.16 -0.23
N GLY A 71 -2.54 -23.53 0.44
CA GLY A 71 -3.90 -23.36 -0.10
C GLY A 71 -4.27 -21.90 -0.29
N PHE A 72 -3.79 -21.02 0.59
CA PHE A 72 -3.97 -19.58 0.45
C PHE A 72 -3.32 -19.05 -0.83
N TYR A 73 -2.03 -19.33 -1.09
CA TYR A 73 -1.35 -18.85 -2.29
C TYR A 73 -1.96 -19.38 -3.59
N LEU A 74 -2.38 -20.65 -3.62
CA LEU A 74 -3.01 -21.23 -4.80
C LEU A 74 -4.34 -20.54 -5.15
N CYS A 75 -5.12 -20.14 -4.15
CA CYS A 75 -6.37 -19.41 -4.36
C CYS A 75 -6.14 -17.90 -4.61
N ALA A 76 -5.11 -17.32 -4.02
CA ALA A 76 -4.82 -15.89 -4.12
C ALA A 76 -4.29 -15.49 -5.50
N ILE A 77 -3.48 -16.34 -6.16
CA ILE A 77 -2.89 -16.01 -7.46
C ILE A 77 -3.96 -15.75 -8.55
N PRO A 78 -4.95 -16.63 -8.77
CA PRO A 78 -6.00 -16.36 -9.75
C PRO A 78 -6.82 -15.10 -9.43
N ALA A 79 -7.13 -14.86 -8.15
CA ALA A 79 -7.83 -13.66 -7.71
C ALA A 79 -7.02 -12.39 -7.99
N LEU A 80 -5.71 -12.43 -7.71
CA LEU A 80 -4.80 -11.31 -7.98
C LEU A 80 -4.67 -11.03 -9.48
N ILE A 81 -4.60 -12.06 -10.32
CA ILE A 81 -4.56 -11.90 -11.78
C ILE A 81 -5.86 -11.25 -12.28
N ARG A 82 -7.02 -11.76 -11.85
CA ARG A 82 -8.33 -11.17 -12.23
C ARG A 82 -8.44 -9.71 -11.77
N PHE A 83 -8.02 -9.42 -10.56
CA PHE A 83 -7.99 -8.07 -10.01
C PHE A 83 -7.09 -7.15 -10.83
N THR A 84 -5.88 -7.59 -11.17
CA THR A 84 -4.94 -6.83 -12.00
C THR A 84 -5.52 -6.53 -13.39
N ILE A 85 -6.18 -7.51 -13.99
CA ILE A 85 -6.86 -7.34 -15.29
C ILE A 85 -8.03 -6.35 -15.16
N ALA A 86 -8.84 -6.48 -14.12
CA ALA A 86 -9.97 -5.58 -13.87
C ALA A 86 -9.51 -4.15 -13.66
N ASP A 87 -8.46 -3.91 -12.86
CA ASP A 87 -7.84 -2.59 -12.67
C ASP A 87 -7.39 -1.96 -14.00
N TYR A 88 -6.74 -2.76 -14.85
CA TYR A 88 -6.25 -2.29 -16.15
C TYR A 88 -7.38 -1.83 -17.07
N TYR A 89 -8.42 -2.62 -17.22
CA TYR A 89 -9.56 -2.25 -18.05
C TYR A 89 -10.34 -1.07 -17.46
N TYR A 90 -10.48 -1.03 -16.14
CA TYR A 90 -11.17 0.06 -15.47
C TYR A 90 -10.42 1.39 -15.65
N LEU A 91 -9.10 1.40 -15.46
CA LEU A 91 -8.31 2.61 -15.68
C LEU A 91 -8.45 3.10 -17.14
N ARG A 92 -8.41 2.20 -18.12
CA ARG A 92 -8.63 2.57 -19.53
C ARG A 92 -10.00 3.20 -19.77
N GLN A 93 -11.05 2.69 -19.13
CA GLN A 93 -12.39 3.29 -19.21
C GLN A 93 -12.40 4.69 -18.59
N GLN A 94 -11.76 4.87 -17.44
CA GLN A 94 -11.66 6.19 -16.80
C GLN A 94 -10.87 7.18 -17.66
N LEU A 95 -9.75 6.78 -18.23
CA LEU A 95 -8.94 7.63 -19.11
C LEU A 95 -9.65 7.99 -20.43
N ALA A 96 -10.62 7.20 -20.87
CA ALA A 96 -11.45 7.53 -22.03
C ALA A 96 -12.51 8.62 -21.71
N ILE A 97 -12.91 8.74 -20.45
CA ILE A 97 -13.89 9.73 -19.98
C ILE A 97 -13.19 11.01 -19.51
N GLU A 98 -12.04 10.88 -18.91
CA GLU A 98 -11.37 11.97 -18.21
C GLU A 98 -9.84 11.84 -18.29
N HIS A 99 -9.19 12.97 -18.53
CA HIS A 99 -7.73 13.04 -18.56
C HIS A 99 -7.16 13.14 -17.15
N PHE A 100 -6.14 12.31 -16.86
CA PHE A 100 -5.27 12.44 -15.70
C PHE A 100 -3.84 12.66 -16.15
N ASP A 101 -3.16 13.64 -15.57
CA ASP A 101 -1.74 13.90 -15.83
C ASP A 101 -0.83 12.88 -15.17
N LEU A 102 -1.30 12.32 -14.05
CA LEU A 102 -0.55 11.37 -13.24
C LEU A 102 -1.49 10.36 -12.58
N VAL A 103 -1.11 9.08 -12.62
CA VAL A 103 -1.74 8.00 -11.87
C VAL A 103 -0.74 7.43 -10.87
N ILE A 104 -1.05 7.49 -9.59
CA ILE A 104 -0.24 6.92 -8.51
C ILE A 104 -0.93 5.67 -7.99
N SER A 105 -0.33 4.54 -8.29
CA SER A 105 -0.82 3.21 -7.89
C SER A 105 -0.03 2.70 -6.69
N ASP A 106 -0.67 2.57 -5.55
CA ASP A 106 -0.05 1.97 -4.38
C ASP A 106 -0.40 0.49 -4.28
N ASN A 107 0.52 -0.36 -4.73
CA ASN A 107 0.40 -1.83 -4.80
C ASN A 107 -0.78 -2.38 -5.62
N ARG A 108 -1.40 -1.58 -6.49
CA ARG A 108 -2.41 -2.05 -7.45
C ARG A 108 -1.72 -2.30 -8.79
N PHE A 109 -1.52 -3.55 -9.15
CA PHE A 109 -0.66 -3.96 -10.26
C PHE A 109 -1.19 -3.64 -11.66
N GLY A 110 -2.49 -3.37 -11.79
CA GLY A 110 -3.16 -3.12 -13.07
C GLY A 110 -3.34 -1.65 -13.44
N LEU A 111 -3.06 -0.71 -12.54
CA LEU A 111 -3.29 0.71 -12.78
C LEU A 111 -2.13 1.36 -13.55
N TYR A 112 -1.91 0.95 -14.78
CA TYR A 112 -0.91 1.54 -15.67
C TYR A 112 -1.50 1.82 -17.05
N SER A 113 -0.98 2.85 -17.74
CA SER A 113 -1.31 3.23 -19.10
C SER A 113 -0.06 3.68 -19.83
N ARG A 114 -0.10 3.67 -21.16
CA ARG A 114 0.92 4.31 -22.01
C ARG A 114 0.58 5.77 -22.32
N ASP A 115 -0.67 6.13 -22.13
CA ASP A 115 -1.21 7.45 -22.50
C ASP A 115 -1.14 8.44 -21.33
N THR A 116 -0.79 7.98 -20.13
CA THR A 116 -0.69 8.78 -18.92
C THR A 116 0.53 8.36 -18.12
N ARG A 117 1.20 9.31 -17.48
CA ARG A 117 2.31 8.99 -16.58
C ARG A 117 1.78 8.21 -15.38
N CYS A 118 2.34 7.01 -15.16
CA CYS A 118 1.95 6.11 -14.08
C CYS A 118 3.14 5.85 -13.15
N VAL A 119 2.90 5.97 -11.85
CA VAL A 119 3.85 5.69 -10.78
C VAL A 119 3.35 4.50 -9.97
N TYR A 120 4.24 3.57 -9.67
CA TYR A 120 3.95 2.44 -8.81
C TYR A 120 4.65 2.63 -7.46
N ILE A 121 3.90 2.62 -6.37
CA ILE A 121 4.46 2.68 -5.01
C ILE A 121 4.51 1.28 -4.43
N THR A 122 5.69 0.87 -3.95
CA THR A 122 5.86 -0.39 -3.22
C THR A 122 7.08 -0.33 -2.30
N HIS A 123 6.97 -0.94 -1.12
CA HIS A 123 8.10 -1.20 -0.23
C HIS A 123 8.70 -2.60 -0.45
N GLN A 124 8.16 -3.36 -1.38
CA GLN A 124 8.57 -4.73 -1.65
C GLN A 124 8.98 -4.87 -3.13
N LEU A 125 10.22 -4.50 -3.44
CA LEU A 125 10.81 -4.72 -4.77
C LEU A 125 11.14 -6.19 -5.00
N TYR A 126 11.52 -6.89 -3.93
CA TYR A 126 11.91 -8.29 -3.98
C TYR A 126 10.89 -9.16 -3.25
N VAL A 127 10.13 -9.92 -4.02
CA VAL A 127 9.23 -10.94 -3.47
C VAL A 127 10.07 -12.04 -2.83
N HIS A 128 9.85 -12.31 -1.55
CA HIS A 128 10.46 -13.44 -0.84
C HIS A 128 9.46 -14.57 -0.69
N LEU A 129 9.76 -15.72 -1.28
CA LEU A 129 8.94 -16.91 -1.12
C LEU A 129 9.39 -17.70 0.12
N PRO A 130 8.46 -18.38 0.81
CA PRO A 130 8.77 -19.30 1.90
C PRO A 130 9.81 -20.35 1.49
N ASN A 131 10.59 -20.85 2.45
CA ASN A 131 11.70 -21.78 2.19
C ASN A 131 11.34 -22.96 1.29
N ARG A 132 10.12 -23.50 1.42
CA ARG A 132 9.62 -24.63 0.62
C ARG A 132 9.33 -24.27 -0.85
N LEU A 133 9.22 -22.99 -1.19
CA LEU A 133 8.93 -22.47 -2.52
C LEU A 133 10.12 -21.68 -3.11
N LYS A 134 11.27 -21.70 -2.47
CA LYS A 134 12.47 -20.94 -2.90
C LYS A 134 12.91 -21.27 -4.33
N ILE A 135 12.67 -22.48 -4.80
CA ILE A 135 12.98 -22.88 -6.19
C ILE A 135 12.25 -22.02 -7.22
N PHE A 136 11.09 -21.48 -6.88
CA PHE A 136 10.31 -20.59 -7.73
C PHE A 136 10.64 -19.11 -7.53
N GLN A 137 11.61 -18.78 -6.66
CA GLN A 137 12.01 -17.41 -6.36
C GLN A 137 12.42 -16.59 -7.60
N PRO A 138 13.21 -17.13 -8.56
CA PRO A 138 13.57 -16.40 -9.77
C PRO A 138 12.34 -16.08 -10.63
N LEU A 139 11.40 -17.02 -10.75
CA LEU A 139 10.18 -16.82 -11.50
C LEU A 139 9.28 -15.73 -10.86
N ALA A 140 9.09 -15.79 -9.54
CA ALA A 140 8.33 -14.80 -8.82
C ALA A 140 8.91 -13.38 -8.99
N ARG A 141 10.24 -13.27 -8.95
CA ARG A 141 10.95 -12.00 -9.21
C ARG A 141 10.76 -11.51 -10.63
N ALA A 142 10.89 -12.39 -11.62
CA ALA A 142 10.71 -12.04 -13.02
C ALA A 142 9.28 -11.56 -13.29
N LEU A 143 8.27 -12.24 -12.75
CA LEU A 143 6.87 -11.85 -12.86
C LEU A 143 6.61 -10.48 -12.20
N HIS A 144 7.15 -10.26 -11.01
CA HIS A 144 7.03 -8.97 -10.33
C HIS A 144 7.75 -7.86 -11.12
N ALA A 145 8.94 -8.14 -11.66
CA ALA A 145 9.66 -7.21 -12.54
C ALA A 145 8.84 -6.84 -13.79
N CYS A 146 8.13 -7.79 -14.38
CA CYS A 146 7.25 -7.50 -15.52
C CYS A 146 6.09 -6.56 -15.16
N ILE A 147 5.66 -6.54 -13.89
CA ILE A 147 4.61 -5.63 -13.44
C ILE A 147 5.14 -4.20 -13.38
N TYR A 148 6.19 -3.96 -12.60
CA TYR A 148 6.66 -2.59 -12.38
C TYR A 148 7.37 -1.96 -13.60
N LYS A 149 7.89 -2.74 -14.54
CA LYS A 149 8.40 -2.24 -15.84
C LYS A 149 7.32 -1.61 -16.73
N ARG A 150 6.05 -1.78 -16.40
CA ARG A 150 4.92 -1.14 -17.10
C ARG A 150 4.65 0.27 -16.63
N TYR A 151 5.23 0.67 -15.50
CA TYR A 151 5.11 2.00 -14.92
C TYR A 151 6.28 2.87 -15.36
N ASN A 152 6.06 4.18 -15.42
CA ASN A 152 7.11 5.14 -15.75
C ASN A 152 8.15 5.25 -14.63
N GLU A 153 7.70 5.12 -13.39
CA GLU A 153 8.54 5.19 -12.21
C GLU A 153 8.05 4.21 -11.15
N VAL A 154 8.98 3.73 -10.34
CA VAL A 154 8.70 2.96 -9.12
C VAL A 154 9.17 3.76 -7.92
N TRP A 155 8.27 4.09 -7.01
CA TRP A 155 8.59 4.81 -5.80
C TRP A 155 8.64 3.87 -4.61
N VAL A 156 9.75 3.94 -3.87
CA VAL A 156 9.97 3.15 -2.67
C VAL A 156 9.87 4.09 -1.46
N PRO A 157 8.86 3.89 -0.59
CA PRO A 157 8.69 4.72 0.59
C PRO A 157 9.67 4.30 1.71
N ASP A 158 10.95 4.50 1.46
CA ASP A 158 12.06 4.16 2.34
C ASP A 158 13.24 5.09 2.12
N TYR A 159 14.22 5.05 3.02
CA TYR A 159 15.48 5.76 2.86
C TYR A 159 16.38 5.07 1.84
N ASP A 160 17.02 5.83 0.97
CA ASP A 160 18.06 5.35 0.06
C ASP A 160 19.38 5.16 0.81
N HIS A 161 19.41 4.17 1.69
CA HIS A 161 20.59 3.88 2.50
C HIS A 161 20.79 2.36 2.68
N PRO A 162 21.99 1.82 2.48
CA PRO A 162 22.21 0.38 2.49
C PRO A 162 21.96 -0.29 3.84
N THR A 163 22.18 0.41 4.95
CA THR A 163 22.07 -0.14 6.31
C THR A 163 21.05 0.57 7.19
N ASN A 164 20.75 1.85 6.89
CA ASN A 164 19.77 2.64 7.65
C ASN A 164 18.48 2.80 6.84
N ASN A 165 17.80 1.70 6.61
CA ASN A 165 16.53 1.62 5.90
C ASN A 165 15.50 0.84 6.71
N LEU A 166 14.22 0.90 6.33
CA LEU A 166 13.09 0.29 7.04
C LEU A 166 12.68 -1.06 6.44
N ALA A 167 12.82 -1.22 5.13
CA ALA A 167 12.31 -2.39 4.40
C ALA A 167 13.33 -3.53 4.30
N GLY A 168 14.61 -3.30 4.65
CA GLY A 168 15.66 -4.30 4.58
C GLY A 168 15.74 -4.96 3.19
N ASP A 169 15.96 -6.27 3.17
CA ASP A 169 16.10 -7.06 1.94
C ASP A 169 14.85 -7.08 1.03
N LEU A 170 13.71 -6.55 1.50
CA LEU A 170 12.52 -6.42 0.68
C LEU A 170 12.67 -5.33 -0.39
N ALA A 171 13.44 -4.28 -0.12
CA ALA A 171 13.66 -3.18 -1.04
C ALA A 171 15.13 -2.89 -1.34
N HIS A 172 16.08 -3.45 -0.57
CA HIS A 172 17.51 -3.17 -0.64
C HIS A 172 18.36 -4.41 -0.91
N GLY A 173 19.67 -4.22 -1.12
CA GLY A 173 20.67 -5.29 -1.13
C GLY A 173 20.93 -5.97 -2.47
N ARG A 174 20.30 -5.52 -3.57
CA ARG A 174 20.54 -6.05 -4.93
C ARG A 174 20.49 -4.94 -5.96
N ALA A 175 21.21 -5.13 -7.08
CA ALA A 175 21.08 -4.23 -8.22
C ALA A 175 19.63 -4.28 -8.72
N PHE A 176 18.89 -3.22 -8.48
CA PHE A 176 17.56 -2.99 -9.02
C PHE A 176 17.69 -2.18 -10.32
N ASP A 177 16.74 -2.36 -11.22
CA ASP A 177 16.63 -1.56 -12.43
C ASP A 177 16.54 -0.06 -12.04
N SER A 178 17.23 0.80 -12.75
CA SER A 178 17.42 2.23 -12.48
C SER A 178 16.13 3.08 -12.38
N SER A 179 14.97 2.45 -12.52
CA SER A 179 13.66 3.11 -12.45
C SER A 179 13.11 3.30 -11.03
N ALA A 180 13.71 2.66 -10.01
CA ALA A 180 13.26 2.80 -8.63
C ALA A 180 13.83 4.08 -7.99
N LYS A 181 12.95 4.87 -7.37
CA LYS A 181 13.29 6.07 -6.62
C LYS A 181 12.90 5.90 -5.17
N TYR A 182 13.85 6.04 -4.26
CA TYR A 182 13.57 6.11 -2.82
C TYR A 182 13.07 7.51 -2.48
N ILE A 183 11.86 7.59 -1.97
CA ILE A 183 11.16 8.86 -1.71
C ILE A 183 11.09 9.23 -0.22
N GLY A 184 11.80 8.47 0.62
CA GLY A 184 11.69 8.58 2.07
C GLY A 184 10.43 7.92 2.61
N PRO A 185 10.37 7.67 3.94
CA PRO A 185 9.21 7.08 4.58
C PRO A 185 8.01 8.02 4.49
N LEU A 186 6.85 7.46 4.16
CA LEU A 186 5.58 8.18 4.08
C LEU A 186 4.81 8.02 5.40
N SER A 187 4.87 9.06 6.25
CA SER A 187 4.19 9.07 7.54
C SER A 187 3.03 10.07 7.56
N ARG A 188 1.84 9.63 7.98
CA ARG A 188 0.71 10.53 8.20
C ARG A 188 0.93 11.51 9.37
N PHE A 189 1.95 11.27 10.18
CA PHE A 189 2.27 12.04 11.39
C PHE A 189 3.29 13.15 11.16
N ASP A 190 3.92 13.25 9.98
CA ASP A 190 4.95 14.26 9.69
C ASP A 190 4.45 15.70 9.82
N THR A 191 3.15 15.92 9.67
CA THR A 191 2.51 17.22 9.89
C THR A 191 2.34 17.58 11.38
N PHE A 192 2.56 16.65 12.29
CA PHE A 192 2.43 16.88 13.73
C PHE A 192 3.72 17.34 14.41
N SER A 193 4.84 17.44 13.70
CA SER A 193 6.12 17.92 14.25
C SER A 193 6.06 19.35 14.79
N SER A 194 5.05 20.16 14.41
CA SER A 194 4.79 21.49 14.94
C SER A 194 3.66 21.56 16.00
N VAL A 195 2.89 20.49 16.14
CA VAL A 195 1.86 20.42 17.17
C VAL A 195 2.54 19.98 18.47
N ARG A 196 2.67 20.90 19.42
CA ARG A 196 3.01 20.50 20.79
C ARG A 196 1.99 19.44 21.20
N MET A 197 2.45 18.19 21.37
CA MET A 197 1.65 17.16 22.00
C MET A 197 1.05 17.78 23.27
N PRO A 198 -0.27 17.72 23.47
CA PRO A 198 -0.82 18.10 24.75
C PRO A 198 -0.02 17.32 25.77
N LYS A 199 0.59 18.03 26.76
CA LYS A 199 1.17 17.34 27.90
C LYS A 199 0.04 16.49 28.45
N VAL A 200 0.14 15.16 28.26
CA VAL A 200 -0.73 14.25 28.96
C VAL A 200 -0.49 14.57 30.43
N CYS A 201 -1.45 15.25 31.05
CA CYS A 201 -1.41 15.45 32.48
C CYS A 201 -1.34 14.07 33.09
N PRO A 202 -0.33 13.73 33.85
CA PRO A 202 -0.27 12.47 34.57
C PRO A 202 -1.23 12.56 35.76
N ASN A 203 -2.52 12.65 35.49
CA ASN A 203 -3.52 12.43 36.49
C ASN A 203 -3.87 10.94 36.44
N GLU A 204 -3.47 10.27 37.48
CA GLU A 204 -3.60 8.87 37.76
C GLU A 204 -2.64 8.00 36.94
N SER A 205 -1.54 7.65 37.57
CA SER A 205 -0.57 6.67 37.09
C SER A 205 -1.26 5.27 37.06
N MET A 206 -2.04 5.00 36.05
CA MET A 206 -2.29 3.62 35.66
C MET A 206 -0.97 3.08 35.13
N GLN A 207 -0.17 2.51 36.01
CA GLN A 207 1.04 1.80 35.63
C GLN A 207 0.61 0.44 35.06
N TYR A 208 0.53 0.39 33.75
CA TYR A 208 0.42 -0.91 33.06
C TYR A 208 1.80 -1.54 32.99
N SER A 209 1.93 -2.77 33.42
CA SER A 209 3.16 -3.55 33.26
C SER A 209 3.40 -3.91 31.78
N ILE A 210 2.33 -4.06 31.00
CA ILE A 210 2.36 -4.43 29.59
C ILE A 210 1.26 -3.66 28.86
N VAL A 211 1.61 -3.07 27.72
CA VAL A 211 0.66 -2.46 26.78
C VAL A 211 0.79 -3.18 25.44
N ALA A 212 -0.29 -3.79 24.98
CA ALA A 212 -0.34 -4.46 23.68
C ALA A 212 -1.15 -3.61 22.69
N ILE A 213 -0.53 -3.26 21.55
CA ILE A 213 -1.19 -2.58 20.44
C ILE A 213 -1.44 -3.58 19.34
N LEU A 214 -2.71 -3.94 19.12
CA LEU A 214 -3.11 -4.92 18.13
C LEU A 214 -3.44 -4.26 16.81
N SER A 215 -2.81 -4.75 15.74
CA SER A 215 -3.12 -4.37 14.36
C SER A 215 -3.14 -5.61 13.47
N GLY A 216 -3.76 -5.51 12.31
CA GLY A 216 -3.81 -6.60 11.34
C GLY A 216 -5.23 -6.93 10.88
N LEU A 217 -5.29 -7.85 9.92
CA LEU A 217 -6.54 -8.30 9.32
C LEU A 217 -7.22 -9.37 10.20
N GLU A 218 -8.55 -9.34 10.20
CA GLU A 218 -9.34 -10.44 10.79
C GLU A 218 -9.20 -11.74 9.96
N PRO A 219 -9.20 -12.92 10.60
CA PRO A 219 -9.42 -13.19 12.03
C PRO A 219 -8.14 -13.21 12.89
N HIS A 220 -6.97 -12.95 12.31
CA HIS A 220 -5.69 -13.12 13.04
C HIS A 220 -5.55 -12.14 14.20
N ARG A 221 -6.06 -10.92 14.06
CA ARG A 221 -6.04 -9.93 15.14
C ARG A 221 -6.83 -10.43 16.35
N THR A 222 -8.06 -10.90 16.16
CA THR A 222 -8.91 -11.42 17.24
C THR A 222 -8.33 -12.68 17.87
N ILE A 223 -7.73 -13.59 17.08
CA ILE A 223 -7.07 -14.79 17.61
C ILE A 223 -5.91 -14.39 18.53
N PHE A 224 -5.07 -13.45 18.07
CA PHE A 224 -3.92 -12.98 18.86
C PHE A 224 -4.36 -12.23 20.12
N GLU A 225 -5.43 -11.44 20.05
CA GLU A 225 -6.03 -10.79 21.21
C GLU A 225 -6.46 -11.82 22.28
N GLN A 226 -7.15 -12.88 21.85
CA GLN A 226 -7.58 -13.96 22.76
C GLN A 226 -6.38 -14.66 23.41
N GLU A 227 -5.34 -14.98 22.63
CA GLU A 227 -4.12 -15.59 23.18
C GLU A 227 -3.39 -14.71 24.20
N LEU A 228 -3.47 -13.37 24.05
CA LEU A 228 -2.88 -12.41 25.00
C LEU A 228 -3.69 -12.28 26.28
N ILE A 229 -5.02 -12.43 26.21
CA ILE A 229 -5.90 -12.34 27.38
C ILE A 229 -5.83 -13.64 28.23
N GLU A 230 -5.59 -14.79 27.60
CA GLU A 230 -5.49 -16.09 28.26
C GLU A 230 -4.14 -16.32 28.94
N ARG A 231 -3.13 -15.47 28.74
CA ARG A 231 -1.80 -15.55 29.39
C ARG A 231 -1.65 -14.58 30.54
#